data_4b5c93611a2da675a00d1fb28e9990f8
#
_entry.id   4b5c93611a2da675a00d1fb28e9990f8
#
_cell.length_a   1.000
_cell.length_b   1.000
_cell.length_c   1.000
_cell.angle_alpha   90.00
_cell.angle_beta   90.00
_cell.angle_gamma   90.00
#
_symmetry.space_group_name_H-M   'P 1'
#
loop_
_entity.id
_entity.type
_entity.pdbx_description
1 polymer ?
#
loop_
_entity_poly.entity_id
_entity_poly.type
_entity_poly.pdbx_seq_one_letter_code
_entity_poly.pdbx_strand_id
1 'polypeptide(L)'
;MKPRVQPYGTKNISGANIERLRKERGMRQFELVQQMQLRGVDINPSSLSKLEGQVRIASDRELYAIAQIFSVTMEELVQPQDKD
;
A
#
# COMPACT_ATOMS: atom_id res chain seq x y z
N MET A 1 21.45 4.27 0.92
CA MET A 1 20.47 4.87 1.42
C MET A 1 19.59 4.02 2.16
N LYS A 2 18.94 4.45 3.01
CA LYS A 2 18.20 3.72 3.78
C LYS A 2 16.86 3.70 3.41
N PRO A 3 16.24 2.72 3.52
CA PRO A 3 14.85 2.59 3.21
C PRO A 3 14.13 3.49 4.10
N ARG A 4 13.17 4.14 3.58
CA ARG A 4 12.43 5.00 4.35
C ARG A 4 11.60 4.31 5.32
N VAL A 5 11.46 3.08 5.27
CA VAL A 5 10.60 2.39 6.18
C VAL A 5 11.14 2.41 7.54
N GLN A 6 12.39 2.54 7.71
CA GLN A 6 12.94 2.52 8.91
C GLN A 6 12.43 3.31 9.98
N PRO A 7 12.46 4.50 10.09
CA PRO A 7 12.10 5.22 11.25
C PRO A 7 10.70 5.11 11.65
N TYR A 8 9.79 5.11 10.82
CA TYR A 8 8.50 5.04 11.26
C TYR A 8 7.71 3.94 10.80
N GLY A 9 8.13 3.17 10.00
CA GLY A 9 7.23 2.25 9.48
C GLY A 9 7.70 0.89 9.62
N THR A 10 7.44 0.25 10.68
CA THR A 10 7.86 -1.10 10.81
C THR A 10 6.70 -2.06 10.88
N LYS A 11 5.46 -1.59 10.80
CA LYS A 11 4.32 -2.48 10.88
C LYS A 11 4.04 -3.17 9.57
N ASN A 12 4.46 -2.61 8.47
CA ASN A 12 4.36 -3.29 7.19
C ASN A 12 5.47 -2.76 6.29
N ILE A 13 5.84 -3.51 5.29
CA ILE A 13 6.90 -3.10 4.39
C ILE A 13 6.36 -2.68 3.03
N SER A 14 5.06 -2.73 2.85
CA SER A 14 4.45 -2.44 1.56
C SER A 14 3.94 -1.01 1.42
N GLY A 15 3.75 -0.32 2.52
CA GLY A 15 3.05 0.97 2.48
C GLY A 15 3.64 2.00 1.56
N ALA A 16 4.97 2.16 1.58
CA ALA A 16 5.61 3.14 0.73
C ALA A 16 5.45 2.78 -0.74
N ASN A 17 5.51 1.49 -1.07
CA ASN A 17 5.31 1.05 -2.43
C ASN A 17 3.88 1.31 -2.88
N ILE A 18 2.92 1.06 -1.99
CA ILE A 18 1.52 1.26 -2.31
C ILE A 18 1.27 2.73 -2.61
N GLU A 19 1.79 3.61 -1.77
CA GLU A 19 1.60 5.03 -1.98
C GLU A 19 2.23 5.46 -3.30
N ARG A 20 3.44 5.00 -3.59
CA ARG A 20 4.13 5.37 -4.80
C ARG A 20 3.37 4.87 -6.04
N LEU A 21 2.94 3.62 -6.02
CA LEU A 21 2.21 3.06 -7.16
C LEU A 21 0.88 3.76 -7.35
N ARG A 22 0.22 4.12 -6.26
CA ARG A 22 -1.04 4.82 -6.33
C ARG A 22 -0.85 6.19 -6.99
N LYS A 23 0.18 6.92 -6.54
CA LYS A 23 0.43 8.24 -7.08
C LYS A 23 0.85 8.20 -8.55
N GLU A 24 1.63 7.18 -8.91
CA GLU A 24 2.02 7.01 -10.30
C GLU A 24 0.81 6.82 -11.21
N ARG A 25 -0.27 6.29 -10.65
CA ARG A 25 -1.47 6.05 -11.44
C ARG A 25 -2.47 7.20 -11.32
N GLY A 26 -2.05 8.29 -10.68
CA GLY A 26 -2.92 9.45 -10.51
C GLY A 26 -4.14 9.16 -9.66
N MET A 27 -4.05 8.19 -8.78
CA MET A 27 -5.20 7.75 -8.00
C MET A 27 -5.17 8.37 -6.62
N ARG A 28 -6.31 8.84 -6.15
CA ARG A 28 -6.41 9.40 -4.81
C ARG A 28 -6.71 8.30 -3.83
N GLN A 29 -6.45 8.55 -2.56
CA GLN A 29 -6.67 7.52 -1.55
C GLN A 29 -8.11 7.03 -1.54
N PHE A 30 -9.08 7.93 -1.65
CA PHE A 30 -10.46 7.48 -1.59
C PHE A 30 -10.82 6.63 -2.81
N GLU A 31 -10.14 6.84 -3.93
CA GLU A 31 -10.40 6.04 -5.12
C GLU A 31 -9.89 4.62 -4.91
N LEU A 32 -8.73 4.49 -4.28
CA LEU A 32 -8.19 3.17 -3.99
C LEU A 32 -9.10 2.47 -2.97
N VAL A 33 -9.57 3.21 -1.97
CA VAL A 33 -10.48 2.65 -0.98
C VAL A 33 -11.74 2.11 -1.67
N GLN A 34 -12.31 2.86 -2.61
CA GLN A 34 -13.50 2.43 -3.29
C GLN A 34 -13.25 1.14 -4.07
N GLN A 35 -12.11 1.06 -4.75
CA GLN A 35 -11.79 -0.13 -5.52
C GLN A 35 -11.58 -1.33 -4.59
N MET A 36 -11.00 -1.11 -3.42
CA MET A 36 -10.81 -2.18 -2.46
C MET A 36 -12.15 -2.65 -1.92
N GLN A 37 -13.04 -1.72 -1.62
CA GLN A 37 -14.36 -2.08 -1.10
C GLN A 37 -15.15 -2.88 -2.13
N LEU A 38 -15.00 -2.55 -3.40
CA LEU A 38 -15.68 -3.30 -4.44
C LEU A 38 -15.18 -4.75 -4.50
N ARG A 39 -14.00 -5.00 -3.97
CA ARG A 39 -13.46 -6.34 -3.94
C ARG A 39 -13.65 -7.00 -2.58
N GLY A 40 -14.52 -6.42 -1.77
CA GLY A 40 -14.87 -7.02 -0.49
C GLY A 40 -13.92 -6.72 0.66
N VAL A 41 -13.05 -5.74 0.50
CA VAL A 41 -12.14 -5.39 1.56
C VAL A 41 -12.67 -4.19 2.32
N ASP A 42 -12.90 -4.37 3.62
CA ASP A 42 -13.47 -3.32 4.43
C ASP A 42 -12.38 -2.40 4.94
N ILE A 43 -12.20 -1.29 4.28
CA ILE A 43 -11.16 -0.35 4.63
C ILE A 43 -11.70 1.05 4.41
N ASN A 44 -11.15 2.04 5.08
CA ASN A 44 -11.57 3.42 4.92
C ASN A 44 -10.32 4.29 4.67
N PRO A 45 -10.50 5.55 4.30
CA PRO A 45 -9.34 6.39 3.98
C PRO A 45 -8.34 6.55 5.12
N SER A 46 -8.84 6.61 6.35
CA SER A 46 -7.95 6.76 7.49
C SER A 46 -7.08 5.51 7.64
N SER A 47 -7.67 4.33 7.47
CA SER A 47 -6.93 3.10 7.55
C SER A 47 -5.92 2.99 6.41
N LEU A 48 -6.30 3.40 5.20
CA LEU A 48 -5.38 3.35 4.08
C LEU A 48 -4.21 4.30 4.30
N SER A 49 -4.48 5.47 4.86
CA SER A 49 -3.43 6.42 5.15
C SER A 49 -2.43 5.82 6.13
N LYS A 50 -2.90 5.10 7.13
CA LYS A 50 -2.03 4.47 8.10
C LYS A 50 -1.26 3.32 7.47
N LEU A 51 -1.89 2.60 6.55
CA LEU A 51 -1.23 1.51 5.85
C LEU A 51 -0.08 2.06 5.02
N GLU A 52 -0.34 3.11 4.25
CA GLU A 52 0.67 3.73 3.41
C GLU A 52 1.80 4.33 4.26
N GLY A 53 1.44 4.81 5.44
CA GLY A 53 2.42 5.37 6.35
C GLY A 53 3.20 4.31 7.13
N GLN A 54 2.88 3.05 6.92
CA GLN A 54 3.57 1.92 7.54
C GLN A 54 3.44 1.91 9.06
N VAL A 55 2.34 2.47 9.55
CA VAL A 55 2.10 2.49 10.99
C VAL A 55 1.02 1.53 11.44
N ARG A 56 0.54 0.67 10.52
CA ARG A 56 -0.34 -0.41 10.90
C ARG A 56 -0.03 -1.63 10.07
N ILE A 57 -0.44 -2.78 10.55
CA ILE A 57 -0.20 -4.03 9.84
C ILE A 57 -1.06 -4.10 8.61
N ALA A 58 -0.52 -4.66 7.55
CA ALA A 58 -1.27 -4.89 6.32
C ALA A 58 -1.68 -6.35 6.28
N SER A 59 -2.94 -6.61 5.95
CA SER A 59 -3.39 -7.98 5.84
C SER A 59 -3.14 -8.49 4.43
N ASP A 60 -3.09 -9.80 4.28
CA ASP A 60 -2.89 -10.39 2.96
C ASP A 60 -4.07 -10.08 2.05
N ARG A 61 -5.30 -9.96 2.59
CA ARG A 61 -6.44 -9.63 1.78
C ARG A 61 -6.27 -8.25 1.21
N GLU A 62 -5.78 -7.32 2.01
CA GLU A 62 -5.58 -5.95 1.56
C GLU A 62 -4.52 -5.92 0.47
N LEU A 63 -3.41 -6.62 0.68
CA LEU A 63 -2.34 -6.60 -0.30
C LEU A 63 -2.76 -7.26 -1.61
N TYR A 64 -3.52 -8.33 -1.52
CA TYR A 64 -3.98 -9.02 -2.71
C TYR A 64 -4.89 -8.11 -3.54
N ALA A 65 -5.83 -7.44 -2.87
CA ALA A 65 -6.73 -6.55 -3.58
C ALA A 65 -5.96 -5.39 -4.23
N ILE A 66 -5.02 -4.81 -3.51
CA ILE A 66 -4.24 -3.70 -4.05
C ILE A 66 -3.42 -4.16 -5.25
N ALA A 67 -2.83 -5.35 -5.16
CA ALA A 67 -2.04 -5.87 -6.26
C ALA A 67 -2.91 -6.02 -7.51
N GLN A 68 -4.14 -6.50 -7.33
CA GLN A 68 -5.03 -6.64 -8.46
C GLN A 68 -5.43 -5.30 -9.04
N ILE A 69 -5.71 -4.33 -8.18
CA ILE A 69 -6.13 -3.01 -8.63
C ILE A 69 -5.01 -2.36 -9.43
N PHE A 70 -3.78 -2.51 -8.98
CA PHE A 70 -2.65 -1.89 -9.67
C PHE A 70 -2.08 -2.75 -10.79
N SER A 71 -2.56 -3.98 -10.94
CA SER A 71 -2.06 -4.92 -11.93
C SER A 71 -0.58 -5.23 -11.71
N VAL A 72 -0.22 -5.43 -10.48
CA VAL A 72 1.14 -5.82 -10.13
C VAL A 72 1.06 -7.08 -9.29
N THR A 73 2.19 -7.70 -9.01
CA THR A 73 2.22 -8.88 -8.16
C THR A 73 2.29 -8.45 -6.71
N MET A 74 1.93 -9.33 -5.80
CA MET A 74 2.07 -9.03 -4.39
C MET A 74 3.54 -8.84 -4.03
N GLU A 75 4.42 -9.55 -4.72
CA GLU A 75 5.83 -9.42 -4.48
C GLU A 75 6.30 -8.01 -4.77
N GLU A 76 5.75 -7.39 -5.80
CA GLU A 76 6.12 -6.03 -6.15
C GLU A 76 5.71 -5.05 -5.06
N LEU A 77 4.68 -5.37 -4.30
CA LEU A 77 4.25 -4.48 -3.24
C LEU A 77 5.20 -4.53 -2.05
N VAL A 78 5.90 -5.63 -1.87
CA VAL A 78 6.77 -5.79 -0.71
C VAL A 78 8.24 -5.67 -1.03
N GLN A 79 8.57 -5.35 -2.27
CA GLN A 79 9.97 -5.21 -2.63
C GLN A 79 10.56 -3.95 -2.05
N PRO A 80 11.81 -3.97 -1.62
CA PRO A 80 12.45 -2.77 -1.10
C PRO A 80 12.56 -1.72 -2.18
N GLN A 81 12.41 -0.49 -1.78
CA GLN A 81 12.50 0.59 -2.70
C GLN A 81 13.89 1.14 -2.77
N ASP A 82 14.85 0.47 -2.32
CA ASP A 82 16.15 0.95 -2.28
C ASP A 82 16.75 1.05 -3.59
N LYS A 83 16.96 2.09 -4.09
CA LYS A 83 17.51 2.24 -5.29
C LYS A 83 18.83 2.64 -5.28
N ASP A 84 19.49 2.78 -4.64
CA ASP A 84 20.78 3.27 -4.65
C ASP A 84 21.62 2.86 -4.21
#